data_e9b6ecbf3f4f83c65313cc96c09d9629
#
_entry.id   e9b6ecbf3f4f83c65313cc96c09d9629
#
_cell.length_a   1.000
_cell.length_b   1.000
_cell.length_c   1.000
_cell.angle_alpha   90.00
_cell.angle_beta   90.00
_cell.angle_gamma   90.00
#
_symmetry.space_group_name_H-M   'P 1'
#
loop_
_entity.id
_entity.type
_entity.pdbx_description
1 polymer ?
#
loop_
_entity_poly.entity_id
_entity_poly.type
_entity_poly.pdbx_seq_one_letter_code
_entity_poly.pdbx_strand_id
1 'polypeptide(L)'
;MLGPVFNREAMVVPKRPKTYLARSLYVLVLFLLLCTGYLVLDGSRSLLTTSDSARFGGWMFAVLSPLQLLVLSSLAAVGAASSVAQEKDRRTLILLLMTRLSGFEVVIGKLMASLLGPLSLLVCALPLFLVLPLLGGVSPGQVISVFVVTAAAIVLAGSVGTVVGLWREKTFQAIALTVLLLLMMLAVGELVAMSGVFPKTVSLALSAPRTLFAASSPLASLSNETAIGASLFVLVSVLLSLAVLTFGVAKVRVWNPSREVRLKAPEPERSEEVSQVAEPASWKVRPAKQVWKNPILWREVCTWAYGRKVVVIRVAFALLFLLIAAAIYAQVQSGVALEPAGRVGRALPSATLPLAILGIVSLVLVNALAVNAVTGERDGLALDLLLVTDISPSEFVFGKLLGVLYVAKEMILLPLLLVIYMAATGVITVENATYLFVGAIMLYVFVTMLGIHSGLNYVAGRTATLASLGTVFFLCVGIAICMTIMVSFRGAFQLQLAPFLVMILGGGAALFASLGWRNPSSAIFAASFLLPLITFYAITQFLLQTDHLFVVFPLVVGYGFTTAAMMIPALSEFEVSLERDRGAGGDSA
;
A
#
# COMPACT_ATOMS: atom_id res chain seq x y z
N MET A 1 -16.14 -29.72 -1.83
CA MET A 1 -15.70 -29.38 -0.47
C MET A 1 -14.48 -28.48 -0.57
N LEU A 2 -14.39 -27.42 0.24
CA LEU A 2 -13.32 -26.37 0.13
C LEU A 2 -11.91 -26.80 0.62
N GLY A 3 -11.73 -28.09 0.91
CA GLY A 3 -10.45 -28.69 1.29
C GLY A 3 -10.01 -28.45 2.75
N PRO A 4 -9.04 -29.25 3.26
CA PRO A 4 -8.59 -29.21 4.66
C PRO A 4 -7.88 -27.91 5.03
N VAL A 5 -7.26 -27.23 4.04
CA VAL A 5 -6.57 -25.95 4.24
C VAL A 5 -7.54 -24.87 4.68
N PHE A 6 -8.67 -24.73 3.99
CA PHE A 6 -9.72 -23.78 4.36
C PHE A 6 -10.34 -24.10 5.71
N ASN A 7 -10.70 -25.37 5.96
CA ASN A 7 -11.33 -25.77 7.21
C ASN A 7 -10.47 -25.44 8.43
N ARG A 8 -9.16 -25.68 8.35
CA ARG A 8 -8.23 -25.32 9.41
C ARG A 8 -8.22 -23.80 9.68
N GLU A 9 -8.09 -23.01 8.63
CA GLU A 9 -8.04 -21.54 8.78
C GLU A 9 -9.39 -20.98 9.25
N ALA A 10 -10.51 -21.49 8.75
CA ALA A 10 -11.84 -21.08 9.17
C ALA A 10 -12.12 -21.36 10.66
N MET A 11 -11.51 -22.40 11.23
CA MET A 11 -11.63 -22.70 12.67
C MET A 11 -10.68 -21.87 13.54
N VAL A 12 -9.50 -21.52 13.04
CA VAL A 12 -8.43 -20.86 13.80
C VAL A 12 -8.53 -19.34 13.73
N VAL A 13 -8.77 -18.77 12.55
CA VAL A 13 -8.77 -17.31 12.32
C VAL A 13 -9.82 -16.59 13.18
N PRO A 14 -11.07 -17.04 13.29
CA PRO A 14 -12.07 -16.37 14.12
C PRO A 14 -11.73 -16.34 15.62
N LYS A 15 -10.98 -17.34 16.11
CA LYS A 15 -10.65 -17.49 17.53
C LYS A 15 -9.46 -16.60 17.98
N ARG A 16 -8.75 -15.99 17.03
CA ARG A 16 -7.60 -15.14 17.38
C ARG A 16 -8.08 -13.80 17.94
N PRO A 17 -7.57 -13.34 19.12
CA PRO A 17 -7.98 -12.06 19.71
C PRO A 17 -7.72 -10.87 18.79
N LYS A 18 -6.68 -10.94 17.97
CA LYS A 18 -6.34 -9.92 16.96
C LYS A 18 -7.46 -9.69 15.91
N THR A 19 -8.23 -10.72 15.57
CA THR A 19 -9.36 -10.59 14.62
C THR A 19 -10.55 -9.86 15.24
N TYR A 20 -10.84 -10.08 16.50
CA TYR A 20 -11.86 -9.31 17.23
C TYR A 20 -11.45 -7.85 17.35
N LEU A 21 -10.21 -7.60 17.76
CA LEU A 21 -9.67 -6.25 17.86
C LEU A 21 -9.75 -5.50 16.52
N ALA A 22 -9.36 -6.16 15.41
CA ALA A 22 -9.43 -5.55 14.08
C ALA A 22 -10.86 -5.20 13.66
N ARG A 23 -11.85 -6.07 13.96
CA ARG A 23 -13.26 -5.81 13.69
C ARG A 23 -13.79 -4.65 14.53
N SER A 24 -13.53 -4.66 15.82
CA SER A 24 -13.97 -3.59 16.75
C SER A 24 -13.33 -2.25 16.37
N LEU A 25 -12.04 -2.24 16.05
CA LEU A 25 -11.32 -1.04 15.62
C LEU A 25 -11.85 -0.48 14.30
N TYR A 26 -12.13 -1.36 13.32
CA TYR A 26 -12.68 -0.94 12.03
C TYR A 26 -14.06 -0.28 12.18
N VAL A 27 -14.97 -0.92 12.91
CA VAL A 27 -16.31 -0.36 13.18
C VAL A 27 -16.20 0.92 14.00
N LEU A 28 -15.29 0.96 15.00
CA LEU A 28 -15.03 2.17 15.80
C LEU A 28 -14.57 3.34 14.92
N VAL A 29 -13.63 3.11 14.00
CA VAL A 29 -13.15 4.16 13.09
C VAL A 29 -14.27 4.68 12.20
N LEU A 30 -15.08 3.79 11.60
CA LEU A 30 -16.24 4.20 10.81
C LEU A 30 -17.28 4.98 11.65
N PHE A 31 -17.52 4.53 12.88
CA PHE A 31 -18.43 5.21 13.81
C PHE A 31 -17.91 6.58 14.21
N LEU A 32 -16.61 6.69 14.52
CA LEU A 32 -15.98 7.98 14.82
C LEU A 32 -16.06 8.95 13.63
N LEU A 33 -15.86 8.46 12.39
CA LEU A 33 -16.05 9.28 11.19
C LEU A 33 -17.49 9.75 11.04
N LEU A 34 -18.48 8.91 11.35
CA LEU A 34 -19.89 9.30 11.35
C LEU A 34 -20.18 10.33 12.42
N CYS A 35 -19.70 10.12 13.65
CA CYS A 35 -19.86 11.07 14.76
C CYS A 35 -19.16 12.41 14.46
N THR A 36 -17.94 12.40 13.89
CA THR A 36 -17.25 13.63 13.51
C THR A 36 -18.01 14.40 12.43
N GLY A 37 -18.54 13.69 11.42
CA GLY A 37 -19.42 14.30 10.42
C GLY A 37 -20.67 14.92 11.02
N TYR A 38 -21.29 14.23 11.98
CA TYR A 38 -22.47 14.74 12.70
C TYR A 38 -22.13 16.00 13.52
N LEU A 39 -21.07 15.97 14.31
CA LEU A 39 -20.64 17.12 15.14
C LEU A 39 -20.30 18.35 14.28
N VAL A 40 -19.69 18.14 13.12
CA VAL A 40 -19.39 19.23 12.19
C VAL A 40 -20.65 19.87 11.61
N LEU A 41 -21.70 19.09 11.39
CA LEU A 41 -23.00 19.58 10.90
C LEU A 41 -23.81 20.29 11.96
N ASP A 42 -23.97 19.65 13.12
CA ASP A 42 -24.75 20.19 14.24
C ASP A 42 -24.19 21.53 14.71
N GLY A 43 -22.85 21.67 14.62
CA GLY A 43 -22.17 22.91 14.91
C GLY A 43 -22.35 24.01 13.86
N SER A 44 -22.76 23.70 12.63
CA SER A 44 -22.95 24.70 11.58
C SER A 44 -24.42 25.09 11.39
N ARG A 45 -25.36 24.19 11.71
CA ARG A 45 -26.82 24.38 11.68
C ARG A 45 -27.45 23.28 12.52
N SER A 46 -28.31 23.64 13.46
CA SER A 46 -29.16 22.63 14.12
C SER A 46 -29.88 21.78 13.07
N LEU A 47 -29.80 20.46 13.19
CA LEU A 47 -30.54 19.50 12.35
C LEU A 47 -32.07 19.60 12.66
N LEU A 48 -32.64 20.76 12.42
CA LEU A 48 -34.05 21.06 12.75
C LEU A 48 -35.00 20.55 11.68
N THR A 49 -34.47 20.20 10.47
CA THR A 49 -35.33 19.77 9.38
C THR A 49 -34.99 18.36 8.88
N THR A 50 -36.03 17.62 8.45
CA THR A 50 -35.88 16.30 7.83
C THR A 50 -35.01 16.36 6.55
N SER A 51 -34.99 17.52 5.87
CA SER A 51 -34.14 17.73 4.68
C SER A 51 -32.67 17.78 5.01
N ASP A 52 -32.25 18.34 6.16
CA ASP A 52 -30.87 18.44 6.58
C ASP A 52 -30.33 17.06 6.99
N SER A 53 -31.16 16.27 7.71
CA SER A 53 -30.82 14.88 8.05
C SER A 53 -30.62 14.03 6.79
N ALA A 54 -31.50 14.17 5.79
CA ALA A 54 -31.39 13.43 4.53
C ALA A 54 -30.14 13.82 3.71
N ARG A 55 -29.79 15.11 3.68
CA ARG A 55 -28.54 15.58 3.04
C ARG A 55 -27.30 15.03 3.74
N PHE A 56 -27.32 14.99 5.08
CA PHE A 56 -26.25 14.38 5.87
C PHE A 56 -26.10 12.89 5.58
N GLY A 57 -27.19 12.12 5.66
CA GLY A 57 -27.17 10.69 5.35
C GLY A 57 -26.59 10.40 3.97
N GLY A 58 -27.05 11.12 2.95
CA GLY A 58 -26.56 10.98 1.57
C GLY A 58 -25.09 11.35 1.42
N TRP A 59 -24.65 12.43 2.09
CA TRP A 59 -23.26 12.87 2.02
C TRP A 59 -22.31 11.90 2.76
N MET A 60 -22.68 11.47 3.97
CA MET A 60 -21.89 10.47 4.71
C MET A 60 -21.78 9.15 3.95
N PHE A 61 -22.86 8.73 3.31
CA PHE A 61 -22.86 7.55 2.46
C PHE A 61 -21.89 7.68 1.29
N ALA A 62 -21.86 8.85 0.63
CA ALA A 62 -20.96 9.14 -0.47
C ALA A 62 -19.48 9.18 -0.06
N VAL A 63 -19.16 9.47 1.21
CA VAL A 63 -17.78 9.47 1.75
C VAL A 63 -17.39 8.08 2.27
N LEU A 64 -18.26 7.44 3.06
CA LEU A 64 -17.94 6.16 3.69
C LEU A 64 -17.87 5.00 2.69
N SER A 65 -18.68 5.03 1.63
CA SER A 65 -18.73 3.94 0.63
C SER A 65 -17.40 3.77 -0.14
N PRO A 66 -16.77 4.81 -0.74
CA PRO A 66 -15.49 4.68 -1.41
C PRO A 66 -14.34 4.39 -0.43
N LEU A 67 -14.40 4.92 0.79
CA LEU A 67 -13.43 4.58 1.83
C LEU A 67 -13.47 3.09 2.17
N GLN A 68 -14.66 2.53 2.37
CA GLN A 68 -14.86 1.10 2.61
C GLN A 68 -14.32 0.26 1.45
N LEU A 69 -14.65 0.60 0.20
CA LEU A 69 -14.13 -0.07 -0.99
C LEU A 69 -12.59 -0.07 -0.99
N LEU A 70 -11.98 1.10 -0.80
CA LEU A 70 -10.52 1.27 -0.83
C LEU A 70 -9.83 0.44 0.26
N VAL A 71 -10.29 0.54 1.51
CA VAL A 71 -9.69 -0.16 2.65
C VAL A 71 -9.82 -1.67 2.49
N LEU A 72 -11.03 -2.17 2.20
CA LEU A 72 -11.27 -3.60 2.17
C LEU A 72 -10.66 -4.29 0.94
N SER A 73 -10.67 -3.64 -0.23
CA SER A 73 -10.00 -4.18 -1.43
C SER A 73 -8.47 -4.20 -1.26
N SER A 74 -7.90 -3.17 -0.64
CA SER A 74 -6.46 -3.13 -0.31
C SER A 74 -6.07 -4.21 0.69
N LEU A 75 -6.86 -4.41 1.76
CA LEU A 75 -6.64 -5.47 2.74
C LEU A 75 -6.75 -6.86 2.10
N ALA A 76 -7.70 -7.06 1.19
CA ALA A 76 -7.86 -8.33 0.47
C ALA A 76 -6.66 -8.60 -0.44
N ALA A 77 -6.23 -7.61 -1.23
CA ALA A 77 -5.09 -7.70 -2.13
C ALA A 77 -3.78 -8.02 -1.39
N VAL A 78 -3.43 -7.17 -0.42
CA VAL A 78 -2.19 -7.29 0.37
C VAL A 78 -2.23 -8.54 1.25
N GLY A 79 -3.38 -8.81 1.89
CA GLY A 79 -3.58 -9.98 2.73
C GLY A 79 -3.41 -11.29 1.96
N ALA A 80 -4.03 -11.42 0.78
CA ALA A 80 -3.93 -12.59 -0.06
C ALA A 80 -2.51 -12.80 -0.61
N ALA A 81 -1.92 -11.74 -1.18
CA ALA A 81 -0.56 -11.80 -1.71
C ALA A 81 0.48 -12.16 -0.64
N SER A 82 0.39 -11.51 0.53
CA SER A 82 1.36 -11.73 1.61
C SER A 82 1.22 -13.10 2.29
N SER A 83 -0.01 -13.62 2.44
CA SER A 83 -0.24 -14.91 3.10
C SER A 83 0.39 -16.07 2.32
N VAL A 84 0.25 -16.05 1.00
CA VAL A 84 0.82 -17.06 0.11
C VAL A 84 2.34 -16.91 -0.03
N ALA A 85 2.81 -15.68 -0.24
CA ALA A 85 4.24 -15.41 -0.43
C ALA A 85 5.06 -15.76 0.82
N GLN A 86 4.55 -15.52 2.03
CA GLN A 86 5.23 -15.90 3.27
C GLN A 86 5.41 -17.41 3.43
N GLU A 87 4.44 -18.23 3.02
CA GLU A 87 4.61 -19.69 3.04
C GLU A 87 5.69 -20.14 2.07
N LYS A 88 5.86 -19.41 0.97
CA LYS A 88 6.98 -19.60 0.03
C LYS A 88 8.31 -19.23 0.64
N ASP A 89 8.40 -18.05 1.27
CA ASP A 89 9.61 -17.59 1.94
C ASP A 89 10.04 -18.57 3.04
N ARG A 90 9.07 -19.14 3.78
CA ARG A 90 9.32 -20.15 4.82
C ARG A 90 9.47 -21.58 4.28
N ARG A 91 9.39 -21.79 2.97
CA ARG A 91 9.43 -23.10 2.29
C ARG A 91 8.32 -24.09 2.69
N THR A 92 7.29 -23.64 3.43
CA THR A 92 6.16 -24.46 3.87
C THR A 92 5.18 -24.77 2.74
N LEU A 93 5.10 -23.93 1.71
CA LEU A 93 4.26 -24.19 0.54
C LEU A 93 4.70 -25.45 -0.22
N ILE A 94 6.00 -25.73 -0.29
CA ILE A 94 6.53 -26.94 -0.95
C ILE A 94 6.04 -28.19 -0.23
N LEU A 95 6.08 -28.20 1.11
CA LEU A 95 5.57 -29.32 1.92
C LEU A 95 4.08 -29.57 1.66
N LEU A 96 3.31 -28.47 1.51
CA LEU A 96 1.88 -28.55 1.19
C LEU A 96 1.63 -29.12 -0.21
N LEU A 97 2.45 -28.75 -1.21
CA LEU A 97 2.36 -29.27 -2.57
C LEU A 97 2.84 -30.71 -2.73
N MET A 98 3.64 -31.23 -1.78
CA MET A 98 4.04 -32.65 -1.71
C MET A 98 2.93 -33.56 -1.16
N THR A 99 1.90 -33.01 -0.53
CA THR A 99 0.73 -33.78 -0.08
C THR A 99 -0.19 -34.14 -1.27
N ARG A 100 -1.15 -35.05 -1.06
CA ARG A 100 -2.14 -35.48 -2.07
C ARG A 100 -3.17 -34.36 -2.41
N LEU A 101 -2.95 -33.09 -2.02
CA LEU A 101 -3.85 -32.01 -2.32
C LEU A 101 -3.81 -31.63 -3.80
N SER A 102 -4.99 -31.40 -4.37
CA SER A 102 -5.11 -30.88 -5.74
C SER A 102 -4.67 -29.40 -5.80
N GLY A 103 -4.17 -28.95 -6.95
CA GLY A 103 -3.84 -27.52 -7.13
C GLY A 103 -5.05 -26.62 -6.89
N PHE A 104 -6.27 -27.10 -7.21
CA PHE A 104 -7.53 -26.40 -6.93
C PHE A 104 -7.75 -26.20 -5.42
N GLU A 105 -7.61 -27.23 -4.61
CA GLU A 105 -7.80 -27.14 -3.15
C GLU A 105 -6.78 -26.19 -2.50
N VAL A 106 -5.55 -26.15 -3.00
CA VAL A 106 -4.52 -25.25 -2.50
C VAL A 106 -4.86 -23.81 -2.85
N VAL A 107 -5.14 -23.49 -4.11
CA VAL A 107 -5.39 -22.12 -4.58
C VAL A 107 -6.69 -21.57 -3.99
N ILE A 108 -7.79 -22.30 -4.10
CA ILE A 108 -9.09 -21.85 -3.61
C ILE A 108 -9.12 -21.84 -2.07
N GLY A 109 -8.53 -22.85 -1.42
CA GLY A 109 -8.43 -22.88 0.04
C GLY A 109 -7.68 -21.67 0.60
N LYS A 110 -6.57 -21.27 -0.05
CA LYS A 110 -5.80 -20.08 0.33
C LYS A 110 -6.56 -18.77 0.07
N LEU A 111 -7.20 -18.65 -1.09
CA LEU A 111 -8.04 -17.50 -1.38
C LEU A 111 -9.13 -17.35 -0.33
N MET A 112 -9.94 -18.37 -0.10
CA MET A 112 -11.06 -18.32 0.86
C MET A 112 -10.57 -17.97 2.27
N ALA A 113 -9.44 -18.56 2.70
CA ALA A 113 -8.83 -18.25 3.99
C ALA A 113 -8.40 -16.79 4.10
N SER A 114 -7.82 -16.22 3.04
CA SER A 114 -7.40 -14.80 3.03
C SER A 114 -8.57 -13.81 2.98
N LEU A 115 -9.68 -14.20 2.35
CA LEU A 115 -10.89 -13.38 2.25
C LEU A 115 -11.74 -13.35 3.52
N LEU A 116 -11.58 -14.31 4.46
CA LEU A 116 -12.34 -14.34 5.72
C LEU A 116 -12.23 -13.03 6.50
N GLY A 117 -11.03 -12.44 6.57
CA GLY A 117 -10.79 -11.17 7.24
C GLY A 117 -11.59 -10.02 6.60
N PRO A 118 -11.27 -9.62 5.35
CA PRO A 118 -11.94 -8.51 4.67
C PRO A 118 -13.46 -8.67 4.56
N LEU A 119 -13.97 -9.87 4.26
CA LEU A 119 -15.41 -10.12 4.20
C LEU A 119 -16.09 -10.02 5.58
N SER A 120 -15.41 -10.45 6.64
CA SER A 120 -15.93 -10.27 7.99
C SER A 120 -16.01 -8.80 8.41
N LEU A 121 -15.03 -7.98 7.99
CA LEU A 121 -15.07 -6.53 8.23
C LEU A 121 -16.22 -5.88 7.44
N LEU A 122 -16.45 -6.30 6.19
CA LEU A 122 -17.57 -5.83 5.39
C LEU A 122 -18.91 -6.10 6.10
N VAL A 123 -19.10 -7.33 6.60
CA VAL A 123 -20.33 -7.70 7.34
C VAL A 123 -20.46 -6.89 8.65
N CYS A 124 -19.36 -6.67 9.39
CA CYS A 124 -19.37 -5.87 10.61
C CYS A 124 -19.73 -4.39 10.37
N ALA A 125 -19.46 -3.85 9.18
CA ALA A 125 -19.84 -2.48 8.81
C ALA A 125 -21.33 -2.34 8.47
N LEU A 126 -22.02 -3.44 8.11
CA LEU A 126 -23.40 -3.41 7.63
C LEU A 126 -24.38 -2.70 8.59
N PRO A 127 -24.37 -2.97 9.91
CA PRO A 127 -25.27 -2.28 10.84
C PRO A 127 -25.11 -0.76 10.82
N LEU A 128 -23.87 -0.28 10.73
CA LEU A 128 -23.57 1.15 10.68
C LEU A 128 -24.11 1.80 9.39
N PHE A 129 -23.94 1.14 8.25
CA PHE A 129 -24.47 1.62 6.97
C PHE A 129 -26.00 1.56 6.90
N LEU A 130 -26.65 0.63 7.62
CA LEU A 130 -28.12 0.57 7.70
C LEU A 130 -28.73 1.68 8.58
N VAL A 131 -27.93 2.39 9.38
CA VAL A 131 -28.38 3.60 10.08
C VAL A 131 -28.56 4.77 9.10
N LEU A 132 -27.80 4.85 8.02
CA LEU A 132 -27.85 5.97 7.08
C LEU A 132 -29.22 6.14 6.37
N PRO A 133 -29.89 5.08 5.89
CA PRO A 133 -31.25 5.14 5.40
C PRO A 133 -32.28 5.70 6.41
N LEU A 134 -32.07 5.48 7.72
CA LEU A 134 -32.95 6.01 8.77
C LEU A 134 -32.85 7.54 8.90
N LEU A 135 -31.65 8.10 8.55
CA LEU A 135 -31.48 9.56 8.47
C LEU A 135 -32.12 10.17 7.21
N GLY A 136 -32.43 9.32 6.24
CA GLY A 136 -32.94 9.74 4.93
C GLY A 136 -31.85 9.97 3.88
N GLY A 137 -32.27 10.28 2.64
CA GLY A 137 -31.37 10.60 1.54
C GLY A 137 -30.67 9.40 0.89
N VAL A 138 -30.79 8.20 1.47
CA VAL A 138 -30.22 6.94 0.96
C VAL A 138 -31.28 5.85 1.03
N SER A 139 -31.41 5.04 -0.01
CA SER A 139 -32.32 3.88 0.00
C SER A 139 -31.58 2.62 0.51
N PRO A 140 -32.27 1.68 1.17
CA PRO A 140 -31.68 0.39 1.55
C PRO A 140 -31.11 -0.39 0.34
N GLY A 141 -31.73 -0.25 -0.83
CA GLY A 141 -31.24 -0.84 -2.09
C GLY A 141 -29.86 -0.32 -2.51
N GLN A 142 -29.59 0.96 -2.29
CA GLN A 142 -28.26 1.55 -2.56
C GLN A 142 -27.20 0.97 -1.61
N VAL A 143 -27.53 0.79 -0.33
CA VAL A 143 -26.63 0.16 0.63
C VAL A 143 -26.28 -1.27 0.17
N ILE A 144 -27.27 -2.07 -0.17
CA ILE A 144 -27.06 -3.45 -0.67
C ILE A 144 -26.21 -3.42 -1.93
N SER A 145 -26.48 -2.54 -2.87
CA SER A 145 -25.74 -2.41 -4.13
C SER A 145 -24.25 -2.11 -3.87
N VAL A 146 -23.95 -1.14 -2.99
CA VAL A 146 -22.58 -0.78 -2.60
C VAL A 146 -21.86 -1.96 -1.93
N PHE A 147 -22.55 -2.70 -1.05
CA PHE A 147 -21.96 -3.88 -0.39
C PHE A 147 -21.67 -5.01 -1.37
N VAL A 148 -22.55 -5.27 -2.33
CA VAL A 148 -22.36 -6.29 -3.37
C VAL A 148 -21.17 -5.91 -4.29
N VAL A 149 -21.11 -4.65 -4.75
CA VAL A 149 -19.99 -4.13 -5.55
C VAL A 149 -18.68 -4.24 -4.77
N THR A 150 -18.67 -3.87 -3.49
CA THR A 150 -17.49 -3.97 -2.63
C THR A 150 -17.06 -5.44 -2.43
N ALA A 151 -18.00 -6.35 -2.20
CA ALA A 151 -17.73 -7.78 -2.08
C ALA A 151 -17.10 -8.36 -3.36
N ALA A 152 -17.63 -7.99 -4.53
CA ALA A 152 -17.08 -8.41 -5.83
C ALA A 152 -15.65 -7.88 -6.02
N ALA A 153 -15.38 -6.61 -5.67
CA ALA A 153 -14.05 -6.02 -5.72
C ALA A 153 -13.06 -6.70 -4.75
N ILE A 154 -13.50 -7.07 -3.53
CA ILE A 154 -12.72 -7.83 -2.55
C ILE A 154 -12.31 -9.19 -3.13
N VAL A 155 -13.25 -9.93 -3.75
CA VAL A 155 -12.98 -11.24 -4.35
C VAL A 155 -12.00 -11.11 -5.51
N LEU A 156 -12.17 -10.12 -6.38
CA LEU A 156 -11.26 -9.86 -7.50
C LEU A 156 -9.85 -9.51 -6.99
N ALA A 157 -9.74 -8.58 -6.06
CA ALA A 157 -8.46 -8.15 -5.48
C ALA A 157 -7.73 -9.31 -4.77
N GLY A 158 -8.46 -10.12 -4.02
CA GLY A 158 -7.93 -11.32 -3.37
C GLY A 158 -7.49 -12.39 -4.36
N SER A 159 -8.23 -12.60 -5.45
CA SER A 159 -7.90 -13.56 -6.52
C SER A 159 -6.59 -13.20 -7.21
N VAL A 160 -6.44 -11.93 -7.60
CA VAL A 160 -5.20 -11.40 -8.19
C VAL A 160 -4.04 -11.54 -7.18
N GLY A 161 -4.25 -11.14 -5.91
CA GLY A 161 -3.24 -11.26 -4.85
C GLY A 161 -2.78 -12.69 -4.62
N THR A 162 -3.71 -13.65 -4.56
CA THR A 162 -3.38 -15.07 -4.37
C THR A 162 -2.53 -15.60 -5.52
N VAL A 163 -2.92 -15.35 -6.77
CA VAL A 163 -2.22 -15.88 -7.95
C VAL A 163 -0.84 -15.22 -8.11
N VAL A 164 -0.72 -13.91 -7.88
CA VAL A 164 0.58 -13.22 -7.89
C VAL A 164 1.48 -13.71 -6.76
N GLY A 165 0.94 -13.98 -5.56
CA GLY A 165 1.66 -14.57 -4.43
C GLY A 165 2.20 -15.97 -4.77
N LEU A 166 1.42 -16.80 -5.47
CA LEU A 166 1.86 -18.11 -5.96
C LEU A 166 2.96 -17.98 -7.04
N TRP A 167 2.92 -16.93 -7.85
CA TRP A 167 3.90 -16.72 -8.92
C TRP A 167 5.22 -16.16 -8.40
N ARG A 168 5.21 -15.17 -7.47
CA ARG A 168 6.41 -14.49 -6.98
C ARG A 168 7.03 -15.23 -5.79
N GLU A 169 8.36 -15.12 -5.64
CA GLU A 169 9.11 -15.80 -4.59
C GLU A 169 9.14 -14.96 -3.30
N LYS A 170 9.29 -13.64 -3.42
CA LYS A 170 9.43 -12.73 -2.26
C LYS A 170 8.12 -12.00 -1.97
N THR A 171 7.76 -11.89 -0.69
CA THR A 171 6.54 -11.22 -0.22
C THR A 171 6.39 -9.79 -0.76
N PHE A 172 7.49 -9.00 -0.76
CA PHE A 172 7.48 -7.65 -1.33
C PHE A 172 7.07 -7.63 -2.80
N GLN A 173 7.65 -8.51 -3.62
CA GLN A 173 7.36 -8.58 -5.05
C GLN A 173 5.91 -8.95 -5.33
N ALA A 174 5.36 -9.85 -4.50
CA ALA A 174 3.97 -10.27 -4.60
C ALA A 174 3.01 -9.10 -4.29
N ILE A 175 3.23 -8.38 -3.18
CA ILE A 175 2.40 -7.23 -2.79
C ILE A 175 2.50 -6.12 -3.84
N ALA A 176 3.72 -5.70 -4.20
CA ALA A 176 3.95 -4.61 -5.14
C ALA A 176 3.28 -4.86 -6.50
N LEU A 177 3.48 -6.07 -7.05
CA LEU A 177 2.91 -6.42 -8.34
C LEU A 177 1.38 -6.57 -8.28
N THR A 178 0.82 -7.07 -7.17
CA THR A 178 -0.63 -7.13 -6.97
C THR A 178 -1.26 -5.74 -7.00
N VAL A 179 -0.69 -4.81 -6.23
CA VAL A 179 -1.16 -3.41 -6.20
C VAL A 179 -1.05 -2.77 -7.58
N LEU A 180 0.09 -2.93 -8.28
CA LEU A 180 0.29 -2.39 -9.62
C LEU A 180 -0.71 -2.95 -10.65
N LEU A 181 -0.98 -4.26 -10.62
CA LEU A 181 -1.95 -4.88 -11.52
C LEU A 181 -3.37 -4.38 -11.29
N LEU A 182 -3.78 -4.23 -10.03
CA LEU A 182 -5.10 -3.70 -9.69
C LEU A 182 -5.25 -2.23 -10.12
N LEU A 183 -4.21 -1.42 -9.92
CA LEU A 183 -4.21 -0.03 -10.34
C LEU A 183 -4.12 0.12 -11.87
N MET A 184 -3.39 -0.75 -12.55
CA MET A 184 -3.37 -0.79 -14.01
C MET A 184 -4.75 -1.15 -14.56
N MET A 185 -5.43 -2.10 -13.94
CA MET A 185 -6.82 -2.46 -14.31
C MET A 185 -7.77 -1.27 -14.11
N LEU A 186 -7.63 -0.55 -12.99
CA LEU A 186 -8.39 0.67 -12.73
C LEU A 186 -8.07 1.75 -13.77
N ALA A 187 -6.80 2.00 -14.09
CA ALA A 187 -6.38 3.00 -15.07
C ALA A 187 -6.91 2.70 -16.48
N VAL A 188 -6.90 1.43 -16.88
CA VAL A 188 -7.51 1.00 -18.15
C VAL A 188 -9.01 1.28 -18.14
N GLY A 189 -9.74 0.96 -17.07
CA GLY A 189 -11.16 1.25 -16.93
C GLY A 189 -11.47 2.76 -17.03
N GLU A 190 -10.62 3.60 -16.41
CA GLU A 190 -10.76 5.06 -16.50
C GLU A 190 -10.45 5.60 -17.90
N LEU A 191 -9.42 5.09 -18.60
CA LEU A 191 -9.12 5.47 -19.98
C LEU A 191 -10.24 5.06 -20.95
N VAL A 192 -10.79 3.86 -20.80
CA VAL A 192 -11.96 3.41 -21.57
C VAL A 192 -13.14 4.36 -21.37
N ALA A 193 -13.37 4.80 -20.15
CA ALA A 193 -14.43 5.76 -19.84
C ALA A 193 -14.17 7.16 -20.43
N MET A 194 -12.91 7.61 -20.45
CA MET A 194 -12.52 8.92 -21.00
C MET A 194 -12.58 8.93 -22.54
N SER A 195 -12.38 7.78 -23.20
CA SER A 195 -12.39 7.68 -24.66
C SER A 195 -13.75 8.02 -25.28
N GLY A 196 -14.85 7.89 -24.52
CA GLY A 196 -16.22 8.13 -25.00
C GLY A 196 -16.73 7.16 -26.07
N VAL A 197 -15.89 6.19 -26.48
CA VAL A 197 -16.21 5.23 -27.55
C VAL A 197 -17.20 4.17 -27.09
N PHE A 198 -17.14 3.82 -25.80
CA PHE A 198 -17.95 2.75 -25.24
C PHE A 198 -19.17 3.29 -24.46
N PRO A 199 -20.29 2.56 -24.43
CA PRO A 199 -21.45 2.92 -23.61
C PRO A 199 -21.08 3.10 -22.14
N LYS A 200 -21.80 3.97 -21.42
CA LYS A 200 -21.59 4.22 -19.99
C LYS A 200 -21.66 2.94 -19.13
N THR A 201 -22.50 1.99 -19.52
CA THR A 201 -22.64 0.69 -18.86
C THR A 201 -21.35 -0.13 -18.89
N VAL A 202 -20.59 -0.09 -20.00
CA VAL A 202 -19.28 -0.77 -20.13
C VAL A 202 -18.22 -0.07 -19.28
N SER A 203 -18.19 1.25 -19.26
CA SER A 203 -17.25 1.99 -18.41
C SER A 203 -17.53 1.77 -16.91
N LEU A 204 -18.78 1.63 -16.52
CA LEU A 204 -19.18 1.24 -15.16
C LEU A 204 -18.71 -0.21 -14.86
N ALA A 205 -18.88 -1.14 -15.78
CA ALA A 205 -18.52 -2.54 -15.59
C ALA A 205 -17.01 -2.78 -15.40
N LEU A 206 -16.14 -1.86 -15.87
CA LEU A 206 -14.69 -1.99 -15.79
C LEU A 206 -14.06 -1.27 -14.58
N SER A 207 -14.78 -0.33 -13.94
CA SER A 207 -14.23 0.49 -12.86
C SER A 207 -15.08 0.39 -11.59
N ALA A 208 -14.55 -0.28 -10.54
CA ALA A 208 -15.21 -0.38 -9.24
C ALA A 208 -15.56 0.98 -8.61
N PRO A 209 -14.67 1.99 -8.59
CA PRO A 209 -15.02 3.31 -8.06
C PRO A 209 -16.16 3.98 -8.83
N ARG A 210 -16.15 3.95 -10.16
CA ARG A 210 -17.23 4.55 -10.96
C ARG A 210 -18.59 3.90 -10.68
N THR A 211 -18.61 2.58 -10.63
CA THR A 211 -19.83 1.82 -10.31
C THR A 211 -20.32 2.14 -8.91
N LEU A 212 -19.41 2.27 -7.94
CA LEU A 212 -19.75 2.63 -6.58
C LEU A 212 -20.26 4.07 -6.48
N PHE A 213 -19.61 5.04 -7.13
CA PHE A 213 -20.10 6.42 -7.18
C PHE A 213 -21.47 6.55 -7.88
N ALA A 214 -21.67 5.78 -8.95
CA ALA A 214 -22.96 5.71 -9.62
C ALA A 214 -24.04 5.13 -8.70
N ALA A 215 -23.76 4.03 -7.99
CA ALA A 215 -24.68 3.40 -7.04
C ALA A 215 -24.96 4.26 -5.80
N SER A 216 -24.00 5.08 -5.36
CA SER A 216 -24.16 5.99 -4.21
C SER A 216 -24.84 7.32 -4.57
N SER A 217 -25.07 7.62 -5.85
CA SER A 217 -25.72 8.87 -6.25
C SER A 217 -27.22 8.87 -5.88
N PRO A 218 -27.80 10.03 -5.46
CA PRO A 218 -29.21 10.12 -5.07
C PRO A 218 -30.20 9.71 -6.18
N LEU A 219 -29.78 9.86 -7.45
CA LEU A 219 -30.59 9.52 -8.63
C LEU A 219 -30.39 8.06 -9.10
N ALA A 220 -29.51 7.29 -8.43
CA ALA A 220 -29.20 5.91 -8.83
C ALA A 220 -30.42 4.99 -8.84
N SER A 221 -31.36 5.20 -7.91
CA SER A 221 -32.59 4.42 -7.80
C SER A 221 -33.56 4.65 -8.97
N LEU A 222 -33.39 5.74 -9.72
CA LEU A 222 -34.26 6.13 -10.84
C LEU A 222 -33.70 5.71 -12.21
N SER A 223 -32.41 5.32 -12.29
CA SER A 223 -31.77 4.98 -13.55
C SER A 223 -31.52 3.47 -13.68
N ASN A 224 -32.16 2.82 -14.63
CA ASN A 224 -31.86 1.41 -14.97
C ASN A 224 -30.40 1.20 -15.39
N GLU A 225 -29.76 2.21 -15.97
CA GLU A 225 -28.36 2.13 -16.40
C GLU A 225 -27.40 1.88 -15.24
N THR A 226 -27.63 2.45 -14.06
CA THR A 226 -26.79 2.24 -12.88
C THR A 226 -26.93 0.84 -12.30
N ALA A 227 -28.14 0.31 -12.26
CA ALA A 227 -28.41 -1.05 -11.81
C ALA A 227 -27.80 -2.09 -12.76
N ILE A 228 -27.94 -1.88 -14.08
CA ILE A 228 -27.31 -2.71 -15.11
C ILE A 228 -25.78 -2.60 -15.01
N GLY A 229 -25.23 -1.40 -14.85
CA GLY A 229 -23.79 -1.21 -14.68
C GLY A 229 -23.23 -1.91 -13.46
N ALA A 230 -23.91 -1.85 -12.31
CA ALA A 230 -23.51 -2.55 -11.09
C ALA A 230 -23.55 -4.08 -11.25
N SER A 231 -24.62 -4.62 -11.86
CA SER A 231 -24.73 -6.06 -12.12
C SER A 231 -23.68 -6.55 -13.12
N LEU A 232 -23.38 -5.78 -14.17
CA LEU A 232 -22.32 -6.08 -15.12
C LEU A 232 -20.94 -6.03 -14.45
N PHE A 233 -20.65 -5.07 -13.56
CA PHE A 233 -19.41 -5.02 -12.81
C PHE A 233 -19.21 -6.29 -11.98
N VAL A 234 -20.27 -6.73 -11.25
CA VAL A 234 -20.22 -7.96 -10.45
C VAL A 234 -19.93 -9.17 -11.35
N LEU A 235 -20.64 -9.28 -12.48
CA LEU A 235 -20.43 -10.37 -13.45
C LEU A 235 -19.01 -10.37 -13.98
N VAL A 236 -18.51 -9.24 -14.46
CA VAL A 236 -17.13 -9.09 -14.99
C VAL A 236 -16.09 -9.41 -13.92
N SER A 237 -16.28 -8.93 -12.69
CA SER A 237 -15.37 -9.19 -11.57
C SER A 237 -15.33 -10.67 -11.21
N VAL A 238 -16.47 -11.36 -11.19
CA VAL A 238 -16.54 -12.82 -10.93
C VAL A 238 -15.89 -13.60 -12.07
N LEU A 239 -16.21 -13.28 -13.33
CA LEU A 239 -15.60 -13.95 -14.49
C LEU A 239 -14.08 -13.77 -14.54
N LEU A 240 -13.61 -12.55 -14.29
CA LEU A 240 -12.18 -12.26 -14.25
C LEU A 240 -11.49 -12.96 -13.08
N SER A 241 -12.13 -13.01 -11.91
CA SER A 241 -11.63 -13.76 -10.76
C SER A 241 -11.50 -15.26 -11.09
N LEU A 242 -12.51 -15.85 -11.71
CA LEU A 242 -12.49 -17.24 -12.15
C LEU A 242 -11.37 -17.48 -13.18
N ALA A 243 -11.21 -16.60 -14.16
CA ALA A 243 -10.15 -16.71 -15.17
C ALA A 243 -8.76 -16.64 -14.54
N VAL A 244 -8.53 -15.70 -13.60
CA VAL A 244 -7.26 -15.55 -12.89
C VAL A 244 -6.99 -16.79 -12.02
N LEU A 245 -8.00 -17.31 -11.32
CA LEU A 245 -7.87 -18.49 -10.47
C LEU A 245 -7.61 -19.77 -11.26
N THR A 246 -8.31 -19.99 -12.36
CA THR A 246 -8.07 -21.15 -13.24
C THR A 246 -6.67 -21.13 -13.81
N PHE A 247 -6.17 -19.94 -14.22
CA PHE A 247 -4.78 -19.75 -14.62
C PHE A 247 -3.82 -20.09 -13.47
N GLY A 248 -4.11 -19.61 -12.25
CA GLY A 248 -3.33 -19.92 -11.05
C GLY A 248 -3.28 -21.42 -10.74
N VAL A 249 -4.42 -22.12 -10.80
CA VAL A 249 -4.51 -23.57 -10.60
C VAL A 249 -3.68 -24.33 -11.63
N ALA A 250 -3.75 -23.94 -12.91
CA ALA A 250 -3.00 -24.60 -13.98
C ALA A 250 -1.48 -24.42 -13.82
N LYS A 251 -1.04 -23.26 -13.29
CA LYS A 251 0.38 -22.90 -13.22
C LYS A 251 1.04 -23.12 -11.86
N VAL A 252 0.29 -23.39 -10.77
CA VAL A 252 0.82 -23.47 -9.41
C VAL A 252 1.97 -24.48 -9.26
N ARG A 253 1.86 -25.65 -9.89
CA ARG A 253 2.91 -26.69 -9.85
C ARG A 253 4.09 -26.37 -10.77
N VAL A 254 3.87 -25.65 -11.87
CA VAL A 254 4.94 -25.22 -12.79
C VAL A 254 5.78 -24.12 -12.14
N TRP A 255 5.15 -23.18 -11.43
CA TRP A 255 5.86 -22.10 -10.75
C TRP A 255 6.60 -22.53 -9.49
N ASN A 256 6.12 -23.61 -8.86
CA ASN A 256 6.67 -24.13 -7.60
C ASN A 256 7.04 -25.62 -7.78
N PRO A 257 8.06 -25.93 -8.63
CA PRO A 257 8.51 -27.30 -8.78
C PRO A 257 9.03 -27.79 -7.44
N SER A 258 8.56 -28.95 -7.01
CA SER A 258 9.17 -29.72 -5.92
C SER A 258 10.53 -30.23 -6.44
N ARG A 259 11.56 -29.41 -6.35
CA ARG A 259 12.92 -29.87 -6.52
C ARG A 259 13.24 -30.70 -5.29
N GLU A 260 13.19 -32.02 -5.41
CA GLU A 260 14.05 -32.86 -4.62
C GLU A 260 15.45 -32.27 -4.74
N VAL A 261 16.01 -31.86 -3.61
CA VAL A 261 17.45 -31.63 -3.55
C VAL A 261 18.05 -33.01 -3.83
N ARG A 262 18.30 -33.31 -5.08
CA ARG A 262 19.26 -34.36 -5.39
C ARG A 262 20.54 -33.88 -4.72
N LEU A 263 20.75 -34.38 -3.51
CA LEU A 263 22.09 -34.45 -2.97
C LEU A 263 22.88 -35.05 -4.13
N LYS A 264 23.75 -34.27 -4.76
CA LYS A 264 24.78 -34.80 -5.66
C LYS A 264 25.34 -35.97 -4.86
N ALA A 265 25.05 -37.20 -5.33
CA ALA A 265 25.73 -38.37 -4.78
C ALA A 265 27.19 -37.98 -4.71
N PRO A 266 27.89 -38.17 -3.58
CA PRO A 266 29.31 -37.94 -3.54
C PRO A 266 29.85 -38.61 -4.79
N GLU A 267 30.50 -37.84 -5.66
CA GLU A 267 31.18 -38.41 -6.81
C GLU A 267 32.04 -39.51 -6.20
N PRO A 268 31.96 -40.79 -6.70
CA PRO A 268 32.80 -41.84 -6.18
C PRO A 268 34.22 -41.31 -6.27
N GLU A 269 34.90 -41.32 -5.11
CA GLU A 269 36.32 -40.98 -5.03
C GLU A 269 37.02 -41.75 -6.16
N ARG A 270 37.31 -41.05 -7.24
CA ARG A 270 38.13 -41.56 -8.31
C ARG A 270 39.47 -41.83 -7.63
N SER A 271 39.76 -43.10 -7.45
CA SER A 271 41.08 -43.60 -7.04
C SER A 271 42.13 -42.72 -7.69
N GLU A 272 43.01 -42.16 -6.86
CA GLU A 272 44.16 -41.39 -7.29
C GLU A 272 45.04 -42.28 -8.19
N GLU A 273 44.73 -42.32 -9.48
CA GLU A 273 45.75 -42.60 -10.47
C GLU A 273 46.53 -41.31 -10.67
N VAL A 274 47.71 -41.33 -10.14
CA VAL A 274 48.78 -40.37 -10.40
C VAL A 274 48.94 -40.25 -11.91
N SER A 275 48.39 -39.23 -12.49
CA SER A 275 48.58 -38.89 -13.89
C SER A 275 48.77 -37.40 -14.06
N GLN A 276 50.01 -37.10 -14.36
CA GLN A 276 50.48 -35.97 -15.17
C GLN A 276 49.98 -34.58 -14.77
N VAL A 277 50.95 -33.82 -14.32
CA VAL A 277 50.94 -32.37 -14.15
C VAL A 277 50.24 -31.74 -15.37
N ALA A 278 48.93 -31.55 -15.29
CA ALA A 278 48.20 -30.67 -16.19
C ALA A 278 48.68 -29.25 -15.84
N GLU A 279 49.24 -28.57 -16.80
CA GLU A 279 49.58 -27.14 -16.69
C GLU A 279 48.43 -26.40 -16.06
N PRO A 280 48.66 -25.49 -15.08
CA PRO A 280 47.60 -24.75 -14.46
C PRO A 280 46.87 -23.97 -15.54
N ALA A 281 45.61 -24.37 -15.83
CA ALA A 281 44.73 -23.61 -16.67
C ALA A 281 44.82 -22.16 -16.20
N SER A 282 45.26 -21.27 -17.08
CA SER A 282 45.48 -19.87 -16.76
C SER A 282 44.20 -19.30 -16.24
N TRP A 283 44.06 -19.23 -14.91
CA TRP A 283 42.99 -18.54 -14.25
C TRP A 283 43.10 -17.09 -14.70
N LYS A 284 42.29 -16.68 -15.67
CA LYS A 284 42.11 -15.26 -15.97
C LYS A 284 41.65 -14.62 -14.67
N VAL A 285 42.60 -14.10 -13.93
CA VAL A 285 42.39 -13.32 -12.73
C VAL A 285 41.50 -12.16 -13.18
N ARG A 286 40.18 -12.28 -12.95
CA ARG A 286 39.27 -11.17 -13.18
C ARG A 286 39.75 -10.05 -12.27
N PRO A 287 39.97 -8.82 -12.80
CA PRO A 287 40.39 -7.71 -11.97
C PRO A 287 39.44 -7.59 -10.78
N ALA A 288 39.99 -7.55 -9.57
CA ALA A 288 39.25 -7.41 -8.35
C ALA A 288 38.40 -6.14 -8.47
N LYS A 289 37.08 -6.27 -8.39
CA LYS A 289 36.21 -5.10 -8.41
C LYS A 289 36.48 -4.27 -7.16
N GLN A 290 36.90 -3.03 -7.35
CA GLN A 290 37.09 -2.10 -6.24
C GLN A 290 35.75 -1.86 -5.55
N VAL A 291 35.67 -2.13 -4.26
CA VAL A 291 34.49 -1.86 -3.41
C VAL A 291 34.56 -0.39 -2.99
N TRP A 292 33.42 0.31 -3.00
CA TRP A 292 33.32 1.70 -2.56
C TRP A 292 33.59 1.81 -1.05
N LYS A 293 33.83 3.04 -0.56
CA LYS A 293 34.00 3.31 0.89
C LYS A 293 32.87 2.72 1.73
N ASN A 294 31.62 2.76 1.21
CA ASN A 294 30.49 2.09 1.84
C ASN A 294 30.20 0.77 1.10
N PRO A 295 30.53 -0.38 1.69
CA PRO A 295 30.36 -1.70 1.06
C PRO A 295 28.89 -2.08 0.91
N ILE A 296 28.01 -1.62 1.81
CA ILE A 296 26.57 -1.89 1.74
C ILE A 296 25.97 -1.18 0.51
N LEU A 297 26.29 0.11 0.33
CA LEU A 297 25.83 0.85 -0.85
C LEU A 297 26.32 0.22 -2.14
N TRP A 298 27.60 -0.15 -2.19
CA TRP A 298 28.17 -0.84 -3.36
C TRP A 298 27.41 -2.13 -3.70
N ARG A 299 27.11 -2.94 -2.67
CA ARG A 299 26.35 -4.18 -2.83
C ARG A 299 24.94 -3.90 -3.36
N GLU A 300 24.23 -2.93 -2.79
CA GLU A 300 22.86 -2.59 -3.23
C GLU A 300 22.81 -2.08 -4.67
N VAL A 301 23.80 -1.31 -5.10
CA VAL A 301 23.86 -0.69 -6.44
C VAL A 301 24.40 -1.64 -7.48
N CYS A 302 25.53 -2.32 -7.19
CA CYS A 302 26.28 -3.09 -8.20
C CYS A 302 25.87 -4.56 -8.26
N THR A 303 25.17 -5.07 -7.24
CA THR A 303 24.69 -6.45 -7.23
C THR A 303 23.17 -6.46 -7.39
N TRP A 304 22.63 -7.61 -7.80
CA TRP A 304 21.17 -7.79 -7.84
C TRP A 304 20.61 -8.13 -6.45
N ALA A 305 20.89 -7.30 -5.43
CA ALA A 305 20.52 -7.56 -4.04
C ALA A 305 19.02 -7.86 -3.86
N TYR A 306 18.17 -7.18 -4.62
CA TYR A 306 16.70 -7.39 -4.61
C TYR A 306 16.24 -8.43 -5.64
N GLY A 307 17.16 -9.08 -6.35
CA GLY A 307 16.87 -10.08 -7.38
C GLY A 307 16.45 -9.48 -8.73
N ARG A 308 16.77 -10.19 -9.82
CA ARG A 308 16.46 -9.76 -11.20
C ARG A 308 14.95 -9.57 -11.45
N LYS A 309 14.09 -10.21 -10.66
CA LYS A 309 12.63 -10.15 -10.80
C LYS A 309 12.03 -8.79 -10.41
N VAL A 310 12.78 -7.88 -9.77
CA VAL A 310 12.36 -6.47 -9.51
C VAL A 310 12.15 -5.71 -10.82
N VAL A 311 12.82 -6.09 -11.91
CA VAL A 311 12.61 -5.51 -13.25
C VAL A 311 11.14 -5.59 -13.65
N VAL A 312 10.43 -6.67 -13.31
CA VAL A 312 8.99 -6.79 -13.62
C VAL A 312 8.16 -5.73 -12.92
N ILE A 313 8.49 -5.39 -11.67
CA ILE A 313 7.79 -4.31 -10.93
C ILE A 313 8.08 -2.96 -11.60
N ARG A 314 9.33 -2.71 -12.02
CA ARG A 314 9.70 -1.48 -12.75
C ARG A 314 8.95 -1.37 -14.07
N VAL A 315 8.88 -2.46 -14.85
CA VAL A 315 8.12 -2.48 -16.11
C VAL A 315 6.63 -2.26 -15.87
N ALA A 316 6.04 -2.93 -14.87
CA ALA A 316 4.63 -2.74 -14.52
C ALA A 316 4.34 -1.29 -14.07
N PHE A 317 5.25 -0.68 -13.29
CA PHE A 317 5.14 0.73 -12.90
C PHE A 317 5.29 1.68 -14.09
N ALA A 318 6.22 1.41 -14.99
CA ALA A 318 6.40 2.20 -16.22
C ALA A 318 5.16 2.13 -17.13
N LEU A 319 4.52 0.96 -17.24
CA LEU A 319 3.24 0.81 -17.96
C LEU A 319 2.12 1.62 -17.30
N LEU A 320 2.01 1.55 -15.95
CA LEU A 320 1.04 2.37 -15.21
C LEU A 320 1.31 3.88 -15.43
N PHE A 321 2.58 4.28 -15.36
CA PHE A 321 2.99 5.65 -15.67
C PHE A 321 2.55 6.09 -17.08
N LEU A 322 2.76 5.26 -18.12
CA LEU A 322 2.35 5.58 -19.48
C LEU A 322 0.84 5.75 -19.61
N LEU A 323 0.05 4.90 -18.95
CA LEU A 323 -1.41 5.04 -18.93
C LEU A 323 -1.85 6.35 -18.28
N ILE A 324 -1.26 6.70 -17.13
CA ILE A 324 -1.58 7.93 -16.41
C ILE A 324 -1.09 9.16 -17.19
N ALA A 325 0.10 9.09 -17.79
CA ALA A 325 0.64 10.16 -18.64
C ALA A 325 -0.26 10.40 -19.86
N ALA A 326 -0.76 9.33 -20.49
CA ALA A 326 -1.73 9.44 -21.59
C ALA A 326 -3.05 10.10 -21.12
N ALA A 327 -3.53 9.76 -19.94
CA ALA A 327 -4.73 10.38 -19.36
C ALA A 327 -4.53 11.88 -19.10
N ILE A 328 -3.40 12.27 -18.49
CA ILE A 328 -3.08 13.68 -18.24
C ILE A 328 -2.85 14.43 -19.56
N TYR A 329 -2.16 13.82 -20.53
CA TYR A 329 -1.99 14.41 -21.85
C TYR A 329 -3.32 14.70 -22.53
N ALA A 330 -4.27 13.76 -22.50
CA ALA A 330 -5.61 13.94 -23.04
C ALA A 330 -6.38 15.06 -22.33
N GLN A 331 -6.26 15.18 -20.99
CA GLN A 331 -6.89 16.26 -20.21
C GLN A 331 -6.27 17.64 -20.54
N VAL A 332 -4.96 17.71 -20.74
CA VAL A 332 -4.28 18.95 -21.12
C VAL A 332 -4.71 19.38 -22.52
N GLN A 333 -4.76 18.47 -23.49
CA GLN A 333 -5.17 18.77 -24.87
C GLN A 333 -6.65 19.19 -24.98
N SER A 334 -7.51 18.60 -24.16
CA SER A 334 -8.94 18.96 -24.12
C SER A 334 -9.25 20.24 -23.32
N GLY A 335 -8.25 20.86 -22.66
CA GLY A 335 -8.42 22.03 -21.80
C GLY A 335 -9.10 21.74 -20.46
N VAL A 336 -9.46 20.49 -20.18
CA VAL A 336 -10.17 20.07 -18.96
C VAL A 336 -9.20 19.92 -17.75
N ALA A 337 -7.90 20.00 -17.95
CA ALA A 337 -6.89 19.74 -16.91
C ALA A 337 -7.05 20.60 -15.66
N LEU A 338 -7.52 21.85 -15.81
CA LEU A 338 -7.75 22.80 -14.71
C LEU A 338 -9.21 22.80 -14.22
N GLU A 339 -10.11 22.08 -14.85
CA GLU A 339 -11.49 22.00 -14.39
C GLU A 339 -11.61 21.20 -13.08
N PRO A 340 -12.58 21.56 -12.20
CA PRO A 340 -12.77 20.85 -10.93
C PRO A 340 -13.10 19.38 -11.12
N ALA A 341 -12.48 18.50 -10.36
CA ALA A 341 -12.64 17.04 -10.42
C ALA A 341 -13.98 16.53 -9.83
N GLY A 342 -15.11 17.19 -10.09
CA GLY A 342 -16.44 16.76 -9.64
C GLY A 342 -16.92 17.36 -8.32
N ARG A 343 -17.97 16.80 -7.72
CA ARG A 343 -18.66 17.40 -6.55
C ARG A 343 -17.83 17.46 -5.28
N VAL A 344 -17.05 16.44 -5.00
CA VAL A 344 -16.17 16.35 -3.82
C VAL A 344 -14.83 17.05 -4.09
N GLY A 345 -14.39 17.08 -5.35
CA GLY A 345 -13.12 17.65 -5.79
C GLY A 345 -13.20 19.09 -6.31
N ARG A 346 -14.21 19.89 -5.94
CA ARG A 346 -14.36 21.27 -6.44
C ARG A 346 -13.15 22.17 -6.21
N ALA A 347 -12.32 21.84 -5.23
CA ALA A 347 -11.09 22.56 -4.93
C ALA A 347 -9.86 22.03 -5.68
N LEU A 348 -9.95 20.87 -6.35
CA LEU A 348 -8.81 20.23 -6.99
C LEU A 348 -9.01 20.13 -8.51
N PRO A 349 -8.01 20.53 -9.32
CA PRO A 349 -8.00 20.31 -10.75
C PRO A 349 -8.08 18.84 -11.12
N SER A 350 -8.71 18.51 -12.24
CA SER A 350 -8.92 17.12 -12.68
C SER A 350 -7.60 16.35 -12.90
N ALA A 351 -6.54 17.03 -13.35
CA ALA A 351 -5.21 16.48 -13.54
C ALA A 351 -4.50 16.10 -12.22
N THR A 352 -4.94 16.66 -11.07
CA THR A 352 -4.33 16.38 -9.77
C THR A 352 -4.59 14.95 -9.30
N LEU A 353 -5.77 14.39 -9.57
CA LEU A 353 -6.14 13.03 -9.12
C LEU A 353 -5.23 11.93 -9.71
N PRO A 354 -5.03 11.82 -11.04
CA PRO A 354 -4.16 10.81 -11.60
C PRO A 354 -2.70 11.01 -11.17
N LEU A 355 -2.23 12.25 -11.04
CA LEU A 355 -0.88 12.56 -10.53
C LEU A 355 -0.73 12.12 -9.06
N ALA A 356 -1.71 12.42 -8.19
CA ALA A 356 -1.70 12.02 -6.79
C ALA A 356 -1.71 10.50 -6.63
N ILE A 357 -2.52 9.79 -7.41
CA ILE A 357 -2.55 8.31 -7.42
C ILE A 357 -1.17 7.76 -7.77
N LEU A 358 -0.53 8.27 -8.84
CA LEU A 358 0.81 7.83 -9.25
C LEU A 358 1.85 8.10 -8.16
N GLY A 359 1.80 9.29 -7.53
CA GLY A 359 2.67 9.68 -6.43
C GLY A 359 2.51 8.77 -5.20
N ILE A 360 1.27 8.52 -4.77
CA ILE A 360 0.97 7.63 -3.63
C ILE A 360 1.47 6.20 -3.92
N VAL A 361 1.22 5.70 -5.11
CA VAL A 361 1.71 4.36 -5.52
C VAL A 361 3.23 4.29 -5.49
N SER A 362 3.89 5.32 -6.00
CA SER A 362 5.35 5.42 -5.95
C SER A 362 5.85 5.40 -4.50
N LEU A 363 5.27 6.21 -3.59
CA LEU A 363 5.62 6.24 -2.18
C LEU A 363 5.42 4.87 -1.51
N VAL A 364 4.31 4.19 -1.80
CA VAL A 364 4.00 2.83 -1.29
C VAL A 364 5.04 1.81 -1.77
N LEU A 365 5.42 1.85 -3.05
CA LEU A 365 6.40 0.92 -3.60
C LEU A 365 7.81 1.15 -3.04
N VAL A 366 8.23 2.40 -2.92
CA VAL A 366 9.51 2.77 -2.30
C VAL A 366 9.56 2.34 -0.84
N ASN A 367 8.49 2.61 -0.08
CA ASN A 367 8.36 2.17 1.31
C ASN A 367 8.42 0.64 1.45
N ALA A 368 7.66 -0.10 0.66
CA ALA A 368 7.66 -1.55 0.68
C ALA A 368 9.03 -2.15 0.29
N LEU A 369 9.74 -1.52 -0.65
CA LEU A 369 11.10 -1.90 -1.01
C LEU A 369 12.07 -1.67 0.17
N ALA A 370 11.92 -0.54 0.88
CA ALA A 370 12.74 -0.20 2.05
C ALA A 370 12.53 -1.18 3.21
N VAL A 371 11.28 -1.55 3.51
CA VAL A 371 10.98 -2.59 4.52
C VAL A 371 11.65 -3.91 4.13
N ASN A 372 11.52 -4.32 2.86
CA ASN A 372 12.10 -5.58 2.39
C ASN A 372 13.64 -5.57 2.36
N ALA A 373 14.27 -4.40 2.24
CA ALA A 373 15.73 -4.25 2.26
C ALA A 373 16.35 -4.73 3.58
N VAL A 374 15.60 -4.62 4.67
CA VAL A 374 16.03 -5.04 6.02
C VAL A 374 15.47 -6.42 6.35
N THR A 375 14.14 -6.59 6.21
CA THR A 375 13.47 -7.85 6.59
C THR A 375 13.94 -9.03 5.74
N GLY A 376 14.24 -8.81 4.46
CA GLY A 376 14.74 -9.85 3.56
C GLY A 376 16.12 -10.37 3.93
N GLU A 377 16.99 -9.53 4.49
CA GLU A 377 18.30 -9.95 5.00
C GLU A 377 18.19 -10.69 6.32
N ARG A 378 17.32 -10.22 7.21
CA ARG A 378 17.05 -10.90 8.48
C ARG A 378 16.42 -12.27 8.26
N ASP A 379 15.39 -12.37 7.42
CA ASP A 379 14.72 -13.65 7.13
C ASP A 379 15.65 -14.63 6.40
N GLY A 380 16.68 -14.11 5.70
CA GLY A 380 17.73 -14.88 5.04
C GLY A 380 18.96 -15.16 5.91
N LEU A 381 18.95 -14.79 7.20
CA LEU A 381 20.08 -14.89 8.16
C LEU A 381 21.36 -14.18 7.68
N ALA A 382 21.24 -13.27 6.72
CA ALA A 382 22.35 -12.48 6.21
C ALA A 382 22.67 -11.28 7.11
N LEU A 383 21.69 -10.81 7.90
CA LEU A 383 21.87 -9.71 8.83
C LEU A 383 22.86 -10.09 9.94
N ASP A 384 22.75 -11.31 10.48
CA ASP A 384 23.65 -11.80 11.53
C ASP A 384 25.11 -11.87 11.03
N LEU A 385 25.30 -12.27 9.75
CA LEU A 385 26.62 -12.25 9.14
C LEU A 385 27.19 -10.83 8.96
N LEU A 386 26.33 -9.85 8.69
CA LEU A 386 26.73 -8.44 8.58
C LEU A 386 27.11 -7.85 9.95
N LEU A 387 26.44 -8.28 11.02
CA LEU A 387 26.75 -7.84 12.39
C LEU A 387 28.14 -8.32 12.87
N VAL A 388 28.66 -9.42 12.33
CA VAL A 388 30.00 -9.92 12.64
C VAL A 388 31.12 -9.16 11.91
N THR A 389 30.77 -8.38 10.87
CA THR A 389 31.74 -7.57 10.10
C THR A 389 31.98 -6.21 10.76
N ASP A 390 33.13 -5.57 10.45
CA ASP A 390 33.51 -4.24 10.96
C ASP A 390 32.75 -3.08 10.24
N ILE A 391 31.43 -3.27 9.97
CA ILE A 391 30.60 -2.25 9.34
C ILE A 391 30.03 -1.33 10.44
N SER A 392 30.21 -0.01 10.26
CA SER A 392 29.63 0.95 11.18
C SER A 392 28.11 1.04 11.04
N PRO A 393 27.36 1.35 12.14
CA PRO A 393 25.89 1.57 12.09
C PRO A 393 25.48 2.59 11.03
N SER A 394 26.27 3.66 10.89
CA SER A 394 26.03 4.71 9.89
C SER A 394 26.21 4.19 8.45
N GLU A 395 27.23 3.39 8.18
CA GLU A 395 27.43 2.79 6.85
C GLU A 395 26.27 1.86 6.48
N PHE A 396 25.73 1.11 7.46
CA PHE A 396 24.59 0.25 7.23
C PHE A 396 23.32 1.07 6.91
N VAL A 397 22.93 2.01 7.78
CA VAL A 397 21.67 2.77 7.63
C VAL A 397 21.71 3.65 6.38
N PHE A 398 22.78 4.43 6.18
CA PHE A 398 22.92 5.27 4.98
C PHE A 398 23.13 4.45 3.71
N GLY A 399 23.85 3.32 3.78
CA GLY A 399 24.02 2.41 2.67
C GLY A 399 22.69 1.82 2.20
N LYS A 400 21.81 1.43 3.14
CA LYS A 400 20.46 0.97 2.85
C LYS A 400 19.57 2.08 2.31
N LEU A 401 19.55 3.26 2.94
CA LEU A 401 18.73 4.39 2.53
C LEU A 401 19.05 4.80 1.09
N LEU A 402 20.31 5.07 0.78
CA LEU A 402 20.74 5.47 -0.56
C LEU A 402 20.61 4.33 -1.58
N GLY A 403 20.86 3.08 -1.15
CA GLY A 403 20.68 1.90 -1.99
C GLY A 403 19.24 1.70 -2.43
N VAL A 404 18.27 1.82 -1.52
CA VAL A 404 16.83 1.74 -1.83
C VAL A 404 16.41 2.87 -2.78
N LEU A 405 16.82 4.12 -2.51
CA LEU A 405 16.52 5.27 -3.38
C LEU A 405 17.07 5.06 -4.80
N TYR A 406 18.31 4.54 -4.91
CA TYR A 406 18.90 4.25 -6.22
C TYR A 406 18.16 3.12 -6.95
N VAL A 407 17.79 2.04 -6.26
CA VAL A 407 17.05 0.92 -6.86
C VAL A 407 15.64 1.34 -7.27
N ALA A 408 15.02 2.27 -6.54
CA ALA A 408 13.69 2.80 -6.82
C ALA A 408 13.68 4.03 -7.75
N LYS A 409 14.82 4.41 -8.34
CA LYS A 409 14.97 5.67 -9.10
C LYS A 409 13.90 5.87 -10.19
N GLU A 410 13.51 4.81 -10.90
CA GLU A 410 12.45 4.91 -11.92
C GLU A 410 11.09 5.24 -11.29
N MET A 411 10.79 4.69 -10.10
CA MET A 411 9.55 4.97 -9.39
C MET A 411 9.52 6.40 -8.85
N ILE A 412 10.68 7.00 -8.56
CA ILE A 412 10.82 8.37 -8.06
C ILE A 412 10.82 9.38 -9.22
N LEU A 413 11.61 9.10 -10.26
CA LEU A 413 11.82 10.05 -11.35
C LEU A 413 10.60 10.19 -12.29
N LEU A 414 9.86 9.10 -12.55
CA LEU A 414 8.73 9.16 -13.48
C LEU A 414 7.59 10.09 -13.02
N PRO A 415 7.12 10.07 -11.75
CA PRO A 415 6.14 11.06 -11.28
C PRO A 415 6.67 12.49 -11.33
N LEU A 416 7.96 12.71 -11.02
CA LEU A 416 8.59 14.02 -11.08
C LEU A 416 8.69 14.55 -12.51
N LEU A 417 8.94 13.67 -13.48
CA LEU A 417 8.94 14.02 -14.91
C LEU A 417 7.56 14.50 -15.37
N LEU A 418 6.49 13.93 -14.82
CA LEU A 418 5.13 14.37 -15.13
C LEU A 418 4.84 15.77 -14.54
N VAL A 419 5.38 16.10 -13.36
CA VAL A 419 5.31 17.46 -12.81
C VAL A 419 6.04 18.46 -13.72
N ILE A 420 7.21 18.09 -14.23
CA ILE A 420 7.96 18.94 -15.20
C ILE A 420 7.14 19.13 -16.50
N TYR A 421 6.50 18.07 -17.00
CA TYR A 421 5.61 18.18 -18.17
C TYR A 421 4.45 19.16 -17.92
N MET A 422 3.79 19.08 -16.77
CA MET A 422 2.70 20.00 -16.40
C MET A 422 3.18 21.44 -16.25
N ALA A 423 4.40 21.66 -15.79
CA ALA A 423 5.01 23.00 -15.76
C ALA A 423 5.34 23.52 -17.16
N ALA A 424 5.88 22.67 -18.04
CA ALA A 424 6.20 23.02 -19.42
C ALA A 424 4.96 23.36 -20.27
N THR A 425 3.81 22.73 -19.97
CA THR A 425 2.52 23.01 -20.64
C THR A 425 1.75 24.18 -20.01
N GLY A 426 2.29 24.82 -18.96
CA GLY A 426 1.66 25.97 -18.30
C GLY A 426 0.47 25.62 -17.40
N VAL A 427 0.20 24.32 -17.16
CA VAL A 427 -0.87 23.86 -16.24
C VAL A 427 -0.54 24.25 -14.81
N ILE A 428 0.74 24.18 -14.44
CA ILE A 428 1.25 24.65 -13.14
C ILE A 428 2.38 25.65 -13.36
N THR A 429 2.52 26.61 -12.43
CA THR A 429 3.65 27.56 -12.46
C THR A 429 4.96 26.85 -12.13
N VAL A 430 6.08 27.38 -12.65
CA VAL A 430 7.41 26.83 -12.37
C VAL A 430 7.71 26.85 -10.86
N GLU A 431 7.24 27.89 -10.17
CA GLU A 431 7.36 28.00 -8.71
C GLU A 431 6.65 26.85 -7.99
N ASN A 432 5.40 26.56 -8.35
CA ASN A 432 4.64 25.44 -7.77
C ASN A 432 5.26 24.08 -8.11
N ALA A 433 5.81 23.94 -9.30
CA ALA A 433 6.55 22.74 -9.67
C ALA A 433 7.79 22.53 -8.81
N THR A 434 8.55 23.59 -8.50
CA THR A 434 9.71 23.49 -7.59
C THR A 434 9.29 23.11 -6.17
N TYR A 435 8.20 23.66 -5.65
CA TYR A 435 7.65 23.28 -4.35
C TYR A 435 7.21 21.81 -4.30
N LEU A 436 6.51 21.34 -5.33
CA LEU A 436 6.11 19.93 -5.44
C LEU A 436 7.35 19.01 -5.52
N PHE A 437 8.39 19.43 -6.23
CA PHE A 437 9.63 18.68 -6.37
C PHE A 437 10.36 18.51 -5.03
N VAL A 438 10.54 19.61 -4.29
CA VAL A 438 11.19 19.60 -2.97
C VAL A 438 10.39 18.79 -1.96
N GLY A 439 9.07 18.99 -1.92
CA GLY A 439 8.18 18.20 -1.06
C GLY A 439 8.20 16.72 -1.36
N ALA A 440 8.18 16.35 -2.64
CA ALA A 440 8.24 14.95 -3.07
C ALA A 440 9.57 14.28 -2.67
N ILE A 441 10.72 14.94 -2.89
CA ILE A 441 12.02 14.41 -2.46
C ILE A 441 12.02 14.14 -0.96
N MET A 442 11.53 15.09 -0.16
CA MET A 442 11.46 14.92 1.30
C MET A 442 10.58 13.74 1.69
N LEU A 443 9.42 13.58 1.04
CA LEU A 443 8.53 12.43 1.26
C LEU A 443 9.19 11.10 0.88
N TYR A 444 9.95 11.03 -0.22
CA TYR A 444 10.68 9.81 -0.59
C TYR A 444 11.75 9.43 0.42
N VAL A 445 12.50 10.40 0.94
CA VAL A 445 13.48 10.17 2.01
C VAL A 445 12.78 9.67 3.28
N PHE A 446 11.68 10.32 3.66
CA PHE A 446 10.87 9.94 4.81
C PHE A 446 10.31 8.51 4.69
N VAL A 447 9.64 8.16 3.59
CA VAL A 447 9.05 6.81 3.44
C VAL A 447 10.11 5.72 3.35
N THR A 448 11.30 6.04 2.83
CA THR A 448 12.43 5.11 2.81
C THR A 448 12.92 4.86 4.23
N MET A 449 13.13 5.92 5.01
CA MET A 449 13.56 5.78 6.41
C MET A 449 12.50 5.09 7.28
N LEU A 450 11.22 5.41 7.07
CA LEU A 450 10.09 4.74 7.71
C LEU A 450 10.09 3.23 7.44
N GLY A 451 10.37 2.83 6.20
CA GLY A 451 10.47 1.42 5.82
C GLY A 451 11.63 0.70 6.51
N ILE A 452 12.83 1.33 6.54
CA ILE A 452 14.01 0.80 7.22
C ILE A 452 13.74 0.68 8.73
N HIS A 453 13.23 1.73 9.36
CA HIS A 453 12.89 1.75 10.79
C HIS A 453 11.88 0.66 11.15
N SER A 454 10.80 0.52 10.39
CA SER A 454 9.82 -0.55 10.60
C SER A 454 10.42 -1.93 10.39
N GLY A 455 11.32 -2.08 9.40
CA GLY A 455 12.06 -3.32 9.14
C GLY A 455 12.95 -3.74 10.31
N LEU A 456 13.57 -2.80 11.01
CA LEU A 456 14.38 -3.06 12.21
C LEU A 456 13.51 -3.36 13.44
N ASN A 457 12.46 -2.58 13.66
CA ASN A 457 11.61 -2.66 14.86
C ASN A 457 10.75 -3.93 14.95
N TYR A 458 10.24 -4.43 13.83
CA TYR A 458 9.31 -5.57 13.85
C TYR A 458 10.01 -6.87 13.50
N VAL A 459 9.83 -7.91 14.31
CA VAL A 459 10.43 -9.24 14.12
C VAL A 459 9.93 -9.92 12.84
N ALA A 460 8.63 -9.82 12.53
CA ALA A 460 8.05 -10.45 11.35
C ALA A 460 7.95 -9.45 10.19
N GLY A 461 8.47 -9.80 9.03
CA GLY A 461 8.44 -8.94 7.84
C GLY A 461 7.03 -8.50 7.42
N ARG A 462 6.00 -9.35 7.63
CA ARG A 462 4.59 -8.98 7.38
C ARG A 462 4.11 -7.86 8.29
N THR A 463 4.40 -7.92 9.59
CA THR A 463 3.98 -6.87 10.53
C THR A 463 4.72 -5.57 10.27
N ALA A 464 6.01 -5.63 9.93
CA ALA A 464 6.79 -4.48 9.49
C ALA A 464 6.17 -3.80 8.27
N THR A 465 5.83 -4.59 7.23
CA THR A 465 5.21 -4.07 6.01
C THR A 465 3.84 -3.46 6.29
N LEU A 466 2.97 -4.13 7.06
CA LEU A 466 1.64 -3.61 7.36
C LEU A 466 1.67 -2.36 8.23
N ALA A 467 2.57 -2.28 9.23
CA ALA A 467 2.74 -1.10 10.07
C ALA A 467 3.24 0.09 9.24
N SER A 468 4.27 -0.11 8.43
CA SER A 468 4.85 0.93 7.59
C SER A 468 3.87 1.42 6.52
N LEU A 469 3.24 0.52 5.76
CA LEU A 469 2.23 0.88 4.76
C LEU A 469 0.99 1.51 5.40
N GLY A 470 0.57 1.03 6.58
CA GLY A 470 -0.53 1.62 7.34
C GLY A 470 -0.24 3.08 7.73
N THR A 471 0.99 3.38 8.12
CA THR A 471 1.43 4.76 8.40
C THR A 471 1.37 5.64 7.15
N VAL A 472 1.90 5.17 6.01
CA VAL A 472 1.82 5.91 4.72
C VAL A 472 0.37 6.12 4.30
N PHE A 473 -0.47 5.09 4.40
CA PHE A 473 -1.89 5.18 4.07
C PHE A 473 -2.62 6.19 4.96
N PHE A 474 -2.37 6.16 6.28
CA PHE A 474 -2.97 7.11 7.23
C PHE A 474 -2.59 8.56 6.88
N LEU A 475 -1.31 8.82 6.63
CA LEU A 475 -0.83 10.17 6.34
C LEU A 475 -1.35 10.70 4.99
N CYS A 476 -1.36 9.87 3.95
CA CYS A 476 -1.77 10.31 2.61
C CYS A 476 -3.31 10.33 2.44
N VAL A 477 -3.99 9.28 2.88
CA VAL A 477 -5.41 9.07 2.60
C VAL A 477 -6.28 9.42 3.81
N GLY A 478 -5.89 8.96 5.01
CA GLY A 478 -6.69 9.17 6.22
C GLY A 478 -6.85 10.64 6.56
N ILE A 479 -5.76 11.41 6.53
CA ILE A 479 -5.80 12.85 6.80
C ILE A 479 -6.55 13.59 5.68
N ALA A 480 -6.34 13.24 4.42
CA ALA A 480 -7.06 13.85 3.29
C ALA A 480 -8.58 13.63 3.37
N ILE A 481 -9.03 12.44 3.79
CA ILE A 481 -10.46 12.17 4.01
C ILE A 481 -11.01 13.01 5.16
N CYS A 482 -10.31 13.07 6.29
CA CYS A 482 -10.73 13.88 7.43
C CYS A 482 -10.85 15.36 7.05
N MET A 483 -9.89 15.88 6.29
CA MET A 483 -9.93 17.24 5.75
C MET A 483 -11.11 17.46 4.80
N THR A 484 -11.39 16.52 3.91
CA THR A 484 -12.52 16.60 3.01
C THR A 484 -13.84 16.71 3.78
N ILE A 485 -13.96 15.94 4.87
CA ILE A 485 -15.12 16.01 5.79
C ILE A 485 -15.23 17.41 6.38
N MET A 486 -14.15 17.95 6.95
CA MET A 486 -14.19 19.27 7.59
C MET A 486 -14.49 20.41 6.61
N VAL A 487 -13.86 20.42 5.44
CA VAL A 487 -14.07 21.45 4.41
C VAL A 487 -15.46 21.43 3.80
N SER A 488 -16.05 20.22 3.67
CA SER A 488 -17.39 20.07 3.07
C SER A 488 -18.50 20.73 3.90
N PHE A 489 -18.32 20.85 5.20
CA PHE A 489 -19.35 21.36 6.10
C PHE A 489 -19.24 22.85 6.48
N ARG A 490 -18.23 23.58 6.04
CA ARG A 490 -18.07 25.05 6.20
C ARG A 490 -18.56 25.61 7.56
N GLY A 491 -18.25 24.93 8.66
CA GLY A 491 -18.63 25.36 10.00
C GLY A 491 -17.60 26.31 10.64
N ALA A 492 -17.99 26.98 11.75
CA ALA A 492 -17.05 27.76 12.54
C ALA A 492 -15.95 26.84 13.13
N PHE A 493 -14.70 27.31 13.18
CA PHE A 493 -13.54 26.51 13.66
C PHE A 493 -13.76 25.87 15.04
N GLN A 494 -14.45 26.58 15.94
CA GLN A 494 -14.77 26.07 17.28
C GLN A 494 -15.55 24.75 17.29
N LEU A 495 -16.39 24.54 16.29
CA LEU A 495 -17.24 23.36 16.13
C LEU A 495 -16.49 22.21 15.45
N GLN A 496 -15.44 22.53 14.73
CA GLN A 496 -14.55 21.53 14.09
C GLN A 496 -13.40 21.09 15.01
N LEU A 497 -13.29 21.69 16.20
CA LEU A 497 -12.22 21.41 17.15
C LEU A 497 -12.21 19.95 17.61
N ALA A 498 -13.39 19.37 17.90
CA ALA A 498 -13.49 17.99 18.37
C ALA A 498 -12.99 16.96 17.35
N PRO A 499 -13.46 16.93 16.07
CA PRO A 499 -12.92 16.04 15.05
C PRO A 499 -11.43 16.29 14.79
N PHE A 500 -10.98 17.53 14.83
CA PHE A 500 -9.56 17.88 14.70
C PHE A 500 -8.73 17.25 15.83
N LEU A 501 -9.15 17.42 17.10
CA LEU A 501 -8.45 16.83 18.23
C LEU A 501 -8.43 15.29 18.20
N VAL A 502 -9.56 14.67 17.82
CA VAL A 502 -9.62 13.20 17.68
C VAL A 502 -8.64 12.72 16.61
N MET A 503 -8.53 13.41 15.48
CA MET A 503 -7.60 13.05 14.42
C MET A 503 -6.14 13.22 14.86
N ILE A 504 -5.79 14.36 15.46
CA ILE A 504 -4.41 14.65 15.88
C ILE A 504 -4.00 13.77 17.06
N LEU A 505 -4.82 13.67 18.11
CA LEU A 505 -4.49 12.90 19.31
C LEU A 505 -4.59 11.40 19.04
N GLY A 506 -5.68 10.94 18.41
CA GLY A 506 -5.86 9.53 18.06
C GLY A 506 -4.86 9.04 17.01
N GLY A 507 -4.66 9.83 15.97
CA GLY A 507 -3.67 9.56 14.93
C GLY A 507 -2.24 9.59 15.47
N GLY A 508 -1.92 10.60 16.30
CA GLY A 508 -0.61 10.72 16.96
C GLY A 508 -0.32 9.55 17.89
N ALA A 509 -1.32 9.14 18.69
CA ALA A 509 -1.19 7.96 19.56
C ALA A 509 -1.00 6.66 18.77
N ALA A 510 -1.75 6.48 17.68
CA ALA A 510 -1.59 5.34 16.77
C ALA A 510 -0.22 5.30 16.11
N LEU A 511 0.29 6.46 15.65
CA LEU A 511 1.64 6.58 15.09
C LEU A 511 2.70 6.30 16.14
N PHE A 512 2.58 6.83 17.36
CA PHE A 512 3.51 6.53 18.45
C PHE A 512 3.53 5.04 18.78
N ALA A 513 2.36 4.40 18.86
CA ALA A 513 2.28 2.95 19.07
C ALA A 513 2.94 2.16 17.92
N SER A 514 2.86 2.65 16.67
CA SER A 514 3.48 2.01 15.51
C SER A 514 5.00 2.24 15.44
N LEU A 515 5.46 3.48 15.63
CA LEU A 515 6.87 3.86 15.47
C LEU A 515 7.71 3.55 16.70
N GLY A 516 7.14 3.69 17.90
CA GLY A 516 7.82 3.50 19.19
C GLY A 516 7.66 2.10 19.80
N TRP A 517 7.20 1.10 19.05
CA TRP A 517 6.86 -0.23 19.56
C TRP A 517 7.96 -0.92 20.39
N ARG A 518 9.20 -0.82 19.96
CA ARG A 518 10.36 -1.41 20.64
C ARG A 518 11.18 -0.39 21.43
N ASN A 519 11.39 0.79 20.84
CA ASN A 519 12.23 1.85 21.40
C ASN A 519 11.47 3.17 21.45
N PRO A 520 10.60 3.37 22.45
CA PRO A 520 9.91 4.64 22.64
C PRO A 520 10.94 5.72 23.03
N SER A 521 11.11 6.71 22.18
CA SER A 521 11.92 7.90 22.48
C SER A 521 11.06 9.15 22.52
N SER A 522 11.50 10.18 23.26
CA SER A 522 10.81 11.48 23.29
C SER A 522 10.74 12.14 21.91
N ALA A 523 11.76 11.92 21.07
CA ALA A 523 11.78 12.43 19.70
C ALA A 523 10.73 11.72 18.83
N ILE A 524 10.57 10.39 18.93
CA ILE A 524 9.52 9.64 18.24
C ILE A 524 8.13 10.04 18.77
N PHE A 525 7.99 10.28 20.06
CA PHE A 525 6.75 10.78 20.65
C PHE A 525 6.37 12.13 20.02
N ALA A 526 7.27 13.10 20.05
CA ALA A 526 7.04 14.42 19.46
C ALA A 526 6.75 14.33 17.95
N ALA A 527 7.52 13.53 17.20
CA ALA A 527 7.33 13.30 15.78
C ALA A 527 5.95 12.71 15.45
N SER A 528 5.47 11.76 16.26
CA SER A 528 4.18 11.09 16.05
C SER A 528 2.97 12.02 16.14
N PHE A 529 3.03 13.05 16.99
CA PHE A 529 1.98 14.06 17.08
C PHE A 529 2.18 15.23 16.12
N LEU A 530 3.42 15.59 15.85
CA LEU A 530 3.77 16.67 14.93
C LEU A 530 3.40 16.31 13.47
N LEU A 531 3.58 15.06 13.08
CA LEU A 531 3.37 14.60 11.71
C LEU A 531 1.92 14.76 11.22
N PRO A 532 0.87 14.28 11.94
CA PRO A 532 -0.52 14.51 11.57
C PRO A 532 -0.88 16.01 11.58
N LEU A 533 -0.36 16.75 12.55
CA LEU A 533 -0.61 18.21 12.67
C LEU A 533 -0.05 18.97 11.47
N ILE A 534 1.19 18.71 11.08
CA ILE A 534 1.83 19.36 9.93
C ILE A 534 1.15 18.95 8.62
N THR A 535 0.82 17.67 8.46
CA THR A 535 0.12 17.18 7.27
C THR A 535 -1.25 17.82 7.14
N PHE A 536 -1.99 17.92 8.25
CA PHE A 536 -3.24 18.65 8.31
C PHE A 536 -3.07 20.12 7.93
N TYR A 537 -2.10 20.81 8.55
CA TYR A 537 -1.80 22.20 8.26
C TYR A 537 -1.45 22.42 6.78
N ALA A 538 -0.59 21.58 6.21
CA ALA A 538 -0.19 21.66 4.81
C ALA A 538 -1.38 21.50 3.85
N ILE A 539 -2.25 20.52 4.10
CA ILE A 539 -3.47 20.31 3.29
C ILE A 539 -4.43 21.49 3.44
N THR A 540 -4.58 22.04 4.67
CA THR A 540 -5.47 23.21 4.91
C THR A 540 -4.99 24.42 4.15
N GLN A 541 -3.70 24.76 4.23
CA GLN A 541 -3.11 25.90 3.52
C GLN A 541 -3.22 25.74 2.00
N PHE A 542 -3.02 24.50 1.50
CA PHE A 542 -3.21 24.20 0.09
C PHE A 542 -4.66 24.42 -0.37
N LEU A 543 -5.64 23.99 0.42
CA LEU A 543 -7.08 24.15 0.10
C LEU A 543 -7.55 25.62 0.23
N LEU A 544 -6.94 26.40 1.11
CA LEU A 544 -7.25 27.82 1.28
C LEU A 544 -6.55 28.72 0.24
N GLN A 545 -5.78 28.12 -0.67
CA GLN A 545 -5.04 28.84 -1.73
C GLN A 545 -4.11 29.94 -1.20
N THR A 546 -3.48 29.71 -0.05
CA THR A 546 -2.43 30.57 0.49
C THR A 546 -1.10 30.33 -0.24
N ASP A 547 -0.10 31.18 0.03
CA ASP A 547 1.23 31.01 -0.56
C ASP A 547 1.78 29.62 -0.33
N HIS A 548 2.19 28.93 -1.39
CA HIS A 548 2.60 27.53 -1.35
C HIS A 548 3.88 27.30 -0.54
N LEU A 549 4.66 28.34 -0.27
CA LEU A 549 5.81 28.30 0.64
C LEU A 549 5.37 27.89 2.07
N PHE A 550 4.22 28.41 2.55
CA PHE A 550 3.65 28.02 3.86
C PHE A 550 3.13 26.57 3.90
N VAL A 551 2.98 25.92 2.75
CA VAL A 551 2.67 24.49 2.67
C VAL A 551 3.94 23.66 2.74
N VAL A 552 4.95 24.01 1.94
CA VAL A 552 6.16 23.19 1.73
C VAL A 552 7.12 23.30 2.91
N PHE A 553 7.33 24.49 3.47
CA PHE A 553 8.27 24.70 4.58
C PHE A 553 7.94 23.84 5.81
N PRO A 554 6.72 23.87 6.38
CA PRO A 554 6.37 23.01 7.52
C PRO A 554 6.45 21.50 7.16
N LEU A 555 6.08 21.15 5.93
CA LEU A 555 6.17 19.76 5.47
C LEU A 555 7.64 19.28 5.48
N VAL A 556 8.55 20.04 4.89
CA VAL A 556 9.98 19.67 4.85
C VAL A 556 10.56 19.60 6.26
N VAL A 557 10.25 20.58 7.13
CA VAL A 557 10.74 20.60 8.51
C VAL A 557 10.19 19.44 9.32
N GLY A 558 8.88 19.18 9.27
CA GLY A 558 8.24 18.13 10.08
C GLY A 558 8.58 16.72 9.64
N TYR A 559 8.56 16.47 8.34
CA TYR A 559 8.96 15.17 7.81
C TYR A 559 10.48 14.93 7.94
N GLY A 560 11.30 16.01 7.83
CA GLY A 560 12.72 15.99 8.10
C GLY A 560 13.05 15.64 9.54
N PHE A 561 12.39 16.32 10.49
CA PHE A 561 12.51 16.02 11.91
C PHE A 561 12.12 14.56 12.23
N THR A 562 10.99 14.10 11.68
CA THR A 562 10.53 12.73 11.88
C THR A 562 11.52 11.70 11.31
N THR A 563 12.10 11.99 10.14
CA THR A 563 13.14 11.14 9.53
C THR A 563 14.36 11.04 10.42
N ALA A 564 14.83 12.17 10.97
CA ALA A 564 15.94 12.21 11.91
C ALA A 564 15.61 11.46 13.23
N ALA A 565 14.40 11.66 13.77
CA ALA A 565 13.92 10.97 14.98
C ALA A 565 13.89 9.44 14.83
N MET A 566 13.56 8.92 13.64
CA MET A 566 13.60 7.48 13.35
C MET A 566 15.01 6.96 13.09
N MET A 567 15.93 7.80 12.61
CA MET A 567 17.30 7.40 12.31
C MET A 567 18.11 7.17 13.59
N ILE A 568 17.88 7.93 14.65
CA ILE A 568 18.62 7.80 15.92
C ILE A 568 18.46 6.39 16.53
N PRO A 569 17.24 5.85 16.74
CA PRO A 569 17.07 4.48 17.24
C PRO A 569 17.64 3.43 16.29
N ALA A 570 17.52 3.63 14.98
CA ALA A 570 18.07 2.68 14.01
C ALA A 570 19.60 2.55 14.10
N LEU A 571 20.31 3.64 14.40
CA LEU A 571 21.75 3.65 14.63
C LEU A 571 22.10 2.98 15.98
N SER A 572 21.39 3.32 17.05
CA SER A 572 21.67 2.78 18.40
C SER A 572 21.32 1.29 18.53
N GLU A 573 20.26 0.81 17.93
CA GLU A 573 19.92 -0.63 17.94
C GLU A 573 20.97 -1.48 17.24
N PHE A 574 21.51 -0.98 16.14
CA PHE A 574 22.55 -1.67 15.42
C PHE A 574 23.85 -1.73 16.25
N GLU A 575 24.17 -0.65 16.97
CA GLU A 575 25.35 -0.58 17.85
C GLU A 575 25.24 -1.55 19.04
N VAL A 576 24.10 -1.59 19.72
CA VAL A 576 23.84 -2.53 20.81
C VAL A 576 23.88 -3.99 20.36
N SER A 577 23.38 -4.30 19.15
CA SER A 577 23.47 -5.66 18.60
C SER A 577 24.90 -6.07 18.28
N LEU A 578 25.71 -5.14 17.75
CA LEU A 578 27.15 -5.35 17.52
C LEU A 578 27.93 -5.60 18.81
N GLU A 579 27.66 -4.84 19.87
CA GLU A 579 28.32 -5.02 21.17
C GLU A 579 27.95 -6.36 21.82
N ARG A 580 26.71 -6.79 21.69
CA ARG A 580 26.22 -8.07 22.24
C ARG A 580 26.89 -9.27 21.57
N ASP A 581 27.09 -9.22 20.26
CA ASP A 581 27.79 -10.30 19.53
C ASP A 581 29.31 -10.30 19.80
N ARG A 582 29.93 -9.12 19.98
CA ARG A 582 31.33 -9.00 20.40
C ARG A 582 31.56 -9.51 21.82
N GLY A 583 30.60 -9.25 22.74
CA GLY A 583 30.64 -9.74 24.12
C GLY A 583 30.48 -11.26 24.22
N ALA A 584 29.61 -11.86 23.43
CA ALA A 584 29.42 -13.31 23.36
C ALA A 584 30.59 -14.08 22.76
N GLY A 585 31.39 -13.43 21.90
CA GLY A 585 32.62 -14.01 21.31
C GLY A 585 33.85 -13.88 22.20
N GLY A 586 33.84 -12.96 23.19
CA GLY A 586 34.96 -12.74 24.13
C GLY A 586 35.02 -13.70 25.31
N ASP A 587 33.91 -14.32 25.69
CA ASP A 587 33.84 -15.28 26.81
C ASP A 587 34.13 -16.74 26.39
N SER A 588 34.44 -17.00 25.12
CA SER A 588 34.72 -18.33 24.54
C SER A 588 36.17 -18.51 24.04
N ALA A 589 37.10 -17.60 24.37
CA ALA A 589 38.51 -17.70 24.01
C ALA A 589 39.41 -18.07 25.18
#